data_f62e28995bb342339f7404663ea17319
#
_entry.id   f62e28995bb342339f7404663ea17319
#
_cell.length_a   1.000
_cell.length_b   1.000
_cell.length_c   1.000
_cell.angle_alpha   90.00
_cell.angle_beta   90.00
_cell.angle_gamma   90.00
#
_symmetry.space_group_name_H-M   'P 1'
#
loop_
_entity.id
_entity.type
_entity.pdbx_description
1 polymer ?
#
loop_
_entity_poly.entity_id
_entity_poly.type
_entity_poly.pdbx_seq_one_letter_code
_entity_poly.pdbx_strand_id
1 'polypeptide(L)'
;MNLNQVSPLLSPQQIGELASNLDAIHTRALKAIERLNQDVAARKAEIANRWKSAGIDAGDKARFAQSETVAAVRQIKDNSAKELDKLLKDAGAPHAQLVSQREFYSSPAKVLARAALGDPKRTEYLHQLAYAGPAELGHMAQVAVATQNIPLASALLSLLDRMPSKDRPVGPAELAAAMKLDDYLKVQEYIKLGDARLQGILVAIRSWNQGKSNPLNTVQLALREQAIDRDLIGGGDE
;
A
#
# COMPACT_ATOMS: atom_id res chain seq x y z
N MET A 1 -10.86 6.89 -25.25
CA MET A 1 -9.77 6.92 -24.25
C MET A 1 -9.08 8.27 -24.36
N ASN A 2 -9.01 9.06 -23.26
CA ASN A 2 -8.38 10.38 -23.29
C ASN A 2 -6.91 10.25 -22.84
N LEU A 3 -5.98 10.25 -23.77
CA LEU A 3 -4.55 10.05 -23.50
C LEU A 3 -3.93 11.19 -22.69
N ASN A 4 -4.54 12.38 -22.68
CA ASN A 4 -4.04 13.53 -21.91
C ASN A 4 -4.23 13.39 -20.39
N GLN A 5 -4.98 12.37 -19.92
CA GLN A 5 -5.25 12.10 -18.51
C GLN A 5 -4.50 10.86 -17.99
N VAL A 6 -3.63 10.26 -18.83
CA VAL A 6 -2.87 9.08 -18.41
C VAL A 6 -1.72 9.51 -17.51
N SER A 7 -1.69 9.01 -16.28
CA SER A 7 -0.55 9.22 -15.38
C SER A 7 0.71 8.56 -15.97
N PRO A 8 1.90 9.15 -15.76
CA PRO A 8 3.15 8.53 -16.22
C PRO A 8 3.35 7.18 -15.55
N LEU A 9 3.84 6.21 -16.31
CA LEU A 9 4.24 4.92 -15.78
C LEU A 9 5.51 5.07 -14.93
N LEU A 10 5.44 4.65 -13.68
CA LEU A 10 6.58 4.64 -12.77
C LEU A 10 7.28 3.28 -12.80
N SER A 11 8.60 3.29 -12.59
CA SER A 11 9.37 2.07 -12.41
C SER A 11 9.03 1.40 -11.06
N PRO A 12 9.25 0.08 -10.91
CA PRO A 12 9.07 -0.62 -9.64
C PRO A 12 9.86 0.02 -8.49
N GLN A 13 11.06 0.53 -8.77
CA GLN A 13 11.88 1.24 -7.78
C GLN A 13 11.20 2.54 -7.31
N GLN A 14 10.72 3.38 -8.23
CA GLN A 14 10.02 4.62 -7.89
C GLN A 14 8.74 4.34 -7.08
N ILE A 15 8.03 3.26 -7.41
CA ILE A 15 6.85 2.82 -6.66
C ILE A 15 7.25 2.37 -5.24
N GLY A 16 8.37 1.66 -5.09
CA GLY A 16 8.93 1.30 -3.80
C GLY A 16 9.32 2.51 -2.94
N GLU A 17 9.91 3.55 -3.55
CA GLU A 17 10.22 4.81 -2.87
C GLU A 17 8.96 5.53 -2.36
N LEU A 18 7.87 5.52 -3.15
CA LEU A 18 6.58 6.08 -2.70
C LEU A 18 6.00 5.29 -1.52
N ALA A 19 6.06 3.96 -1.56
CA ALA A 19 5.61 3.11 -0.46
C ALA A 19 6.43 3.34 0.81
N SER A 20 7.75 3.46 0.69
CA SER A 20 8.66 3.77 1.81
C SER A 20 8.40 5.17 2.40
N ASN A 21 8.10 6.15 1.56
CA ASN A 21 7.71 7.48 2.02
C ASN A 21 6.41 7.43 2.83
N LEU A 22 5.40 6.69 2.36
CA LEU A 22 4.16 6.48 3.11
C LEU A 22 4.39 5.79 4.45
N ASP A 23 5.27 4.79 4.51
CA ASP A 23 5.65 4.12 5.75
C ASP A 23 6.32 5.08 6.75
N ALA A 24 7.20 5.94 6.27
CA ALA A 24 7.82 6.99 7.09
C ALA A 24 6.79 8.01 7.62
N ILE A 25 5.79 8.39 6.81
CA ILE A 25 4.71 9.28 7.25
C ILE A 25 3.82 8.58 8.27
N HIS A 26 3.47 7.31 8.05
CA HIS A 26 2.70 6.49 8.97
C HIS A 26 3.40 6.40 10.35
N THR A 27 4.69 6.08 10.36
CA THR A 27 5.49 6.03 11.59
C THR A 27 5.50 7.37 12.32
N ARG A 28 5.64 8.49 11.60
CA ARG A 28 5.56 9.84 12.19
C ARG A 28 4.18 10.12 12.78
N ALA A 29 3.11 9.71 12.11
CA ALA A 29 1.75 9.90 12.59
C ALA A 29 1.48 9.12 13.88
N LEU A 30 1.93 7.85 13.95
CA LEU A 30 1.79 7.05 15.17
C LEU A 30 2.57 7.64 16.35
N LYS A 31 3.82 8.08 16.13
CA LYS A 31 4.63 8.74 17.17
C LYS A 31 4.01 10.06 17.64
N ALA A 32 3.43 10.85 16.72
CA ALA A 32 2.73 12.07 17.09
C ALA A 32 1.52 11.79 17.97
N ILE A 33 0.71 10.79 17.65
CA ILE A 33 -0.45 10.40 18.44
C ILE A 33 -0.04 9.82 19.80
N GLU A 34 1.02 9.03 19.86
CA GLU A 34 1.56 8.51 21.11
C GLU A 34 1.99 9.66 22.04
N ARG A 35 2.77 10.63 21.52
CA ARG A 35 3.15 11.84 22.27
C ARG A 35 1.91 12.59 22.79
N LEU A 36 0.91 12.80 21.93
CA LEU A 36 -0.33 13.49 22.32
C LEU A 36 -1.10 12.73 23.41
N ASN A 37 -1.11 11.41 23.39
CA ASN A 37 -1.71 10.60 24.45
C ASN A 37 -0.93 10.74 25.76
N GLN A 38 0.39 10.80 25.71
CA GLN A 38 1.25 11.05 26.87
C GLN A 38 1.00 12.45 27.46
N ASP A 39 0.90 13.48 26.62
CA ASP A 39 0.58 14.86 27.02
C ASP A 39 -0.79 14.93 27.72
N VAL A 40 -1.80 14.24 27.19
CA VAL A 40 -3.13 14.14 27.81
C VAL A 40 -3.05 13.44 29.17
N ALA A 41 -2.31 12.34 29.27
CA ALA A 41 -2.15 11.60 30.51
C ALA A 41 -1.42 12.43 31.58
N ALA A 42 -0.33 13.08 31.21
CA ALA A 42 0.43 13.97 32.09
C ALA A 42 -0.43 15.13 32.59
N ARG A 43 -1.18 15.77 31.71
CA ARG A 43 -2.05 16.90 32.07
C ARG A 43 -3.21 16.48 33.00
N LYS A 44 -3.80 15.30 32.75
CA LYS A 44 -4.81 14.73 33.67
C LYS A 44 -4.24 14.48 35.04
N ALA A 45 -3.05 13.91 35.13
CA ALA A 45 -2.38 13.65 36.43
C ALA A 45 -2.06 14.96 37.18
N GLU A 46 -1.56 15.97 36.49
CA GLU A 46 -1.29 17.31 37.05
C GLU A 46 -2.57 17.93 37.64
N ILE A 47 -3.66 17.95 36.88
CA ILE A 47 -4.96 18.49 37.32
C ILE A 47 -5.47 17.71 38.54
N ALA A 48 -5.43 16.38 38.49
CA ALA A 48 -5.87 15.55 39.60
C ALA A 48 -5.07 15.83 40.89
N ASN A 49 -3.74 15.96 40.78
CA ASN A 49 -2.87 16.27 41.93
C ASN A 49 -3.14 17.68 42.50
N ARG A 50 -3.36 18.68 41.66
CA ARG A 50 -3.67 20.05 42.09
C ARG A 50 -4.98 20.11 42.87
N TRP A 51 -6.04 19.47 42.34
CA TRP A 51 -7.33 19.47 43.00
C TRP A 51 -7.36 18.58 44.26
N LYS A 52 -6.52 17.53 44.33
CA LYS A 52 -6.40 16.69 45.53
C LYS A 52 -5.97 17.49 46.78
N SER A 53 -5.09 18.45 46.61
CA SER A 53 -4.57 19.32 47.69
C SER A 53 -5.43 20.57 48.00
N ALA A 54 -6.46 20.86 47.19
CA ALA A 54 -7.32 22.01 47.39
C ALA A 54 -8.17 21.88 48.67
N GLY A 55 -8.38 22.95 49.39
CA GLY A 55 -9.11 22.98 50.64
C GLY A 55 -10.64 23.08 50.52
N ILE A 56 -11.26 22.53 49.46
CA ILE A 56 -12.70 22.60 49.17
C ILE A 56 -13.38 21.23 49.33
N ASP A 57 -14.71 21.20 49.29
CA ASP A 57 -15.48 19.95 49.40
C ASP A 57 -15.13 18.92 48.35
N ALA A 58 -15.26 17.63 48.65
CA ALA A 58 -14.88 16.53 47.77
C ALA A 58 -15.68 16.49 46.46
N GLY A 59 -16.99 16.81 46.53
CA GLY A 59 -17.87 16.87 45.35
C GLY A 59 -17.48 17.98 44.38
N ASP A 60 -17.15 19.14 44.92
CA ASP A 60 -16.72 20.30 44.11
C ASP A 60 -15.34 20.06 43.51
N LYS A 61 -14.40 19.43 44.25
CA LYS A 61 -13.10 19.01 43.71
C LYS A 61 -13.27 18.18 42.45
N ALA A 62 -14.13 17.17 42.49
CA ALA A 62 -14.37 16.26 41.35
C ALA A 62 -14.94 17.02 40.17
N ARG A 63 -15.92 17.90 40.35
CA ARG A 63 -16.52 18.72 39.29
C ARG A 63 -15.51 19.64 38.65
N PHE A 64 -14.72 20.38 39.43
CA PHE A 64 -13.72 21.30 38.92
C PHE A 64 -12.59 20.56 38.20
N ALA A 65 -12.07 19.47 38.75
CA ALA A 65 -11.06 18.63 38.11
C ALA A 65 -11.56 18.06 36.80
N GLN A 66 -12.81 17.59 36.73
CA GLN A 66 -13.41 17.10 35.48
C GLN A 66 -13.56 18.20 34.43
N SER A 67 -14.10 19.36 34.83
CA SER A 67 -14.26 20.50 33.89
C SER A 67 -12.93 20.99 33.34
N GLU A 68 -11.92 21.17 34.18
CA GLU A 68 -10.57 21.57 33.76
C GLU A 68 -9.91 20.51 32.87
N THR A 69 -10.09 19.22 33.19
CA THR A 69 -9.59 18.12 32.37
C THR A 69 -10.19 18.15 30.97
N VAL A 70 -11.51 18.33 30.85
CA VAL A 70 -12.20 18.42 29.54
C VAL A 70 -11.66 19.61 28.74
N ALA A 71 -11.52 20.77 29.37
CA ALA A 71 -10.99 21.98 28.71
C ALA A 71 -9.54 21.75 28.24
N ALA A 72 -8.69 21.18 29.08
CA ALA A 72 -7.29 20.90 28.76
C ALA A 72 -7.15 19.89 27.60
N VAL A 73 -7.93 18.80 27.62
CA VAL A 73 -7.94 17.82 26.53
C VAL A 73 -8.41 18.45 25.21
N ARG A 74 -9.44 19.30 25.26
CA ARG A 74 -9.90 20.03 24.10
C ARG A 74 -8.80 20.94 23.53
N GLN A 75 -8.12 21.70 24.38
CA GLN A 75 -7.01 22.55 23.97
C GLN A 75 -5.86 21.77 23.30
N ILE A 76 -5.48 20.59 23.86
CA ILE A 76 -4.47 19.73 23.24
C ILE A 76 -4.93 19.26 21.86
N LYS A 77 -6.20 18.85 21.71
CA LYS A 77 -6.77 18.44 20.42
C LYS A 77 -6.77 19.57 19.41
N ASP A 78 -7.22 20.76 19.80
CA ASP A 78 -7.27 21.93 18.92
C ASP A 78 -5.86 22.34 18.45
N ASN A 79 -4.89 22.30 19.33
CA ASN A 79 -3.48 22.58 19.01
C ASN A 79 -2.86 21.56 18.08
N SER A 80 -3.22 20.28 18.20
CA SER A 80 -2.67 19.18 17.39
C SER A 80 -3.34 19.03 16.01
N ALA A 81 -4.52 19.62 15.82
CA ALA A 81 -5.31 19.42 14.60
C ALA A 81 -4.53 19.76 13.33
N LYS A 82 -3.82 20.89 13.33
CA LYS A 82 -3.02 21.32 12.16
C LYS A 82 -1.86 20.35 11.83
N GLU A 83 -1.21 19.80 12.86
CA GLU A 83 -0.12 18.84 12.69
C GLU A 83 -0.65 17.53 12.07
N LEU A 84 -1.76 17.02 12.60
CA LEU A 84 -2.39 15.79 12.13
C LEU A 84 -2.95 15.94 10.71
N ASP A 85 -3.58 17.07 10.40
CA ASP A 85 -4.06 17.40 9.05
C ASP A 85 -2.91 17.49 8.05
N LYS A 86 -1.77 18.05 8.46
CA LYS A 86 -0.58 18.08 7.61
C LYS A 86 -0.07 16.68 7.29
N LEU A 87 0.04 15.81 8.30
CA LEU A 87 0.47 14.42 8.10
C LEU A 87 -0.46 13.67 7.14
N LEU A 88 -1.77 13.90 7.24
CA LEU A 88 -2.75 13.30 6.34
C LEU A 88 -2.61 13.82 4.90
N LYS A 89 -2.39 15.12 4.71
CA LYS A 89 -2.14 15.71 3.40
C LYS A 89 -0.82 15.21 2.80
N ASP A 90 0.24 15.14 3.61
CA ASP A 90 1.55 14.62 3.19
C ASP A 90 1.45 13.16 2.73
N ALA A 91 0.57 12.34 3.33
CA ALA A 91 0.32 10.97 2.92
C ALA A 91 -0.55 10.87 1.66
N GLY A 92 -1.44 11.82 1.42
CA GLY A 92 -2.38 11.80 0.30
C GLY A 92 -1.71 11.81 -1.08
N ALA A 93 -0.68 12.62 -1.26
CA ALA A 93 0.00 12.78 -2.55
C ALA A 93 0.73 11.49 -3.00
N PRO A 94 1.63 10.88 -2.20
CA PRO A 94 2.28 9.63 -2.60
C PRO A 94 1.29 8.47 -2.76
N HIS A 95 0.23 8.40 -1.93
CA HIS A 95 -0.81 7.40 -2.11
C HIS A 95 -1.58 7.57 -3.43
N ALA A 96 -1.96 8.79 -3.81
CA ALA A 96 -2.62 9.04 -5.09
C ALA A 96 -1.76 8.60 -6.28
N GLN A 97 -0.44 8.80 -6.20
CA GLN A 97 0.50 8.32 -7.22
C GLN A 97 0.54 6.79 -7.26
N LEU A 98 0.59 6.10 -6.11
CA LEU A 98 0.52 4.62 -6.06
C LEU A 98 -0.78 4.09 -6.67
N VAL A 99 -1.92 4.70 -6.34
CA VAL A 99 -3.23 4.30 -6.89
C VAL A 99 -3.25 4.48 -8.41
N SER A 100 -2.63 5.53 -8.96
CA SER A 100 -2.56 5.75 -10.40
C SER A 100 -1.80 4.65 -11.15
N GLN A 101 -0.90 3.93 -10.46
CA GLN A 101 -0.14 2.83 -11.06
C GLN A 101 -0.92 1.50 -11.12
N ARG A 102 -2.03 1.37 -10.36
CA ARG A 102 -2.82 0.13 -10.32
C ARG A 102 -3.26 -0.36 -11.68
N GLU A 103 -3.64 0.53 -12.57
CA GLU A 103 -4.10 0.13 -13.89
C GLU A 103 -2.98 -0.48 -14.72
N PHE A 104 -1.78 0.10 -14.64
CA PHE A 104 -0.61 -0.40 -15.37
C PHE A 104 -0.15 -1.77 -14.87
N TYR A 105 -0.29 -2.03 -13.58
CA TYR A 105 0.09 -3.27 -12.93
C TYR A 105 -1.12 -4.12 -12.51
N SER A 106 -2.27 -3.98 -13.19
CA SER A 106 -3.52 -4.68 -12.81
C SER A 106 -3.51 -6.17 -13.12
N SER A 107 -2.65 -6.63 -14.03
CA SER A 107 -2.49 -8.05 -14.32
C SER A 107 -1.07 -8.37 -14.78
N PRO A 108 -0.58 -9.61 -14.54
CA PRO A 108 0.72 -10.07 -15.05
C PRO A 108 0.83 -9.95 -16.57
N ALA A 109 -0.28 -10.21 -17.29
CA ALA A 109 -0.32 -10.11 -18.76
C ALA A 109 -0.02 -8.69 -19.26
N LYS A 110 -0.57 -7.65 -18.62
CA LYS A 110 -0.26 -6.25 -18.96
C LYS A 110 1.21 -5.91 -18.72
N VAL A 111 1.80 -6.44 -17.66
CA VAL A 111 3.22 -6.22 -17.35
C VAL A 111 4.10 -6.96 -18.35
N LEU A 112 3.81 -8.24 -18.64
CA LEU A 112 4.54 -9.04 -19.61
C LEU A 112 4.49 -8.43 -21.02
N ALA A 113 3.32 -7.94 -21.46
CA ALA A 113 3.15 -7.29 -22.75
C ALA A 113 4.09 -6.08 -22.94
N ARG A 114 4.41 -5.37 -21.84
CA ARG A 114 5.28 -4.19 -21.87
C ARG A 114 6.75 -4.51 -21.59
N ALA A 115 7.04 -5.57 -20.85
CA ALA A 115 8.38 -5.85 -20.32
C ALA A 115 9.46 -5.96 -21.41
N ALA A 116 9.10 -6.41 -22.60
CA ALA A 116 10.03 -6.54 -23.72
C ALA A 116 9.73 -5.58 -24.89
N LEU A 117 8.99 -4.47 -24.63
CA LEU A 117 8.79 -3.47 -25.68
C LEU A 117 10.12 -2.78 -26.00
N GLY A 118 10.49 -2.81 -27.29
CA GLY A 118 11.78 -2.27 -27.76
C GLY A 118 12.93 -3.28 -27.73
N ASP A 119 12.74 -4.49 -27.18
CA ASP A 119 13.74 -5.55 -27.25
C ASP A 119 13.78 -6.17 -28.66
N PRO A 120 14.93 -6.16 -29.39
CA PRO A 120 15.06 -6.78 -30.70
C PRO A 120 14.72 -8.27 -30.71
N LYS A 121 15.07 -9.00 -29.63
CA LYS A 121 14.78 -10.44 -29.49
C LYS A 121 13.28 -10.74 -29.52
N ARG A 122 12.45 -9.86 -28.94
CA ARG A 122 10.99 -10.02 -29.00
C ARG A 122 10.51 -9.98 -30.47
N THR A 123 11.02 -9.04 -31.22
CA THR A 123 10.67 -8.92 -32.68
C THR A 123 11.13 -10.13 -33.44
N GLU A 124 12.34 -10.61 -33.20
CA GLU A 124 12.87 -11.83 -33.78
C GLU A 124 11.99 -13.05 -33.48
N TYR A 125 11.61 -13.28 -32.23
CA TYR A 125 10.68 -14.35 -31.85
C TYR A 125 9.31 -14.21 -32.51
N LEU A 126 8.78 -12.99 -32.66
CA LEU A 126 7.52 -12.77 -33.38
C LEU A 126 7.61 -13.21 -34.84
N HIS A 127 8.73 -12.98 -35.48
CA HIS A 127 8.95 -13.45 -36.88
C HIS A 127 9.14 -14.96 -36.95
N GLN A 128 9.96 -15.55 -36.08
CA GLN A 128 10.23 -16.99 -36.03
C GLN A 128 8.97 -17.81 -35.80
N LEU A 129 8.08 -17.31 -34.91
CA LEU A 129 6.86 -18.01 -34.52
C LEU A 129 5.62 -17.59 -35.31
N ALA A 130 5.75 -16.74 -36.32
CA ALA A 130 4.61 -16.19 -37.06
C ALA A 130 3.71 -17.26 -37.70
N TYR A 131 4.30 -18.41 -38.05
CA TYR A 131 3.61 -19.53 -38.70
C TYR A 131 3.59 -20.78 -37.83
N ALA A 132 3.98 -20.67 -36.54
CA ALA A 132 3.97 -21.79 -35.62
C ALA A 132 2.54 -22.26 -35.31
N GLY A 133 2.34 -23.57 -35.34
CA GLY A 133 1.06 -24.17 -34.99
C GLY A 133 0.80 -24.15 -33.44
N PRO A 134 -0.46 -24.45 -33.01
CA PRO A 134 -0.79 -24.44 -31.58
C PRO A 134 0.10 -25.33 -30.70
N ALA A 135 0.44 -26.53 -31.17
CA ALA A 135 1.31 -27.47 -30.43
C ALA A 135 2.71 -26.90 -30.21
N GLU A 136 3.27 -26.25 -31.25
CA GLU A 136 4.58 -25.60 -31.18
C GLU A 136 4.57 -24.39 -30.23
N LEU A 137 3.55 -23.54 -30.36
CA LEU A 137 3.37 -22.40 -29.46
C LEU A 137 3.22 -22.85 -27.99
N GLY A 138 2.52 -23.95 -27.73
CA GLY A 138 2.41 -24.55 -26.40
C GLY A 138 3.75 -25.02 -25.85
N HIS A 139 4.55 -25.70 -26.68
CA HIS A 139 5.91 -26.10 -26.29
C HIS A 139 6.82 -24.89 -26.03
N MET A 140 6.79 -23.89 -26.89
CA MET A 140 7.57 -22.67 -26.71
C MET A 140 7.15 -21.89 -25.48
N ALA A 141 5.87 -21.93 -25.07
CA ALA A 141 5.41 -21.34 -23.82
C ALA A 141 6.05 -22.04 -22.60
N GLN A 142 6.11 -23.40 -22.62
CA GLN A 142 6.80 -24.14 -21.56
C GLN A 142 8.29 -23.78 -21.50
N VAL A 143 8.96 -23.67 -22.64
CA VAL A 143 10.37 -23.24 -22.71
C VAL A 143 10.54 -21.83 -22.16
N ALA A 144 9.66 -20.90 -22.53
CA ALA A 144 9.73 -19.52 -22.04
C ALA A 144 9.63 -19.44 -20.52
N VAL A 145 8.71 -20.22 -19.93
CA VAL A 145 8.55 -20.30 -18.47
C VAL A 145 9.75 -20.95 -17.80
N ALA A 146 10.20 -22.11 -18.32
CA ALA A 146 11.33 -22.83 -17.76
C ALA A 146 12.65 -22.04 -17.77
N THR A 147 12.85 -21.21 -18.80
CA THR A 147 14.06 -20.40 -18.97
C THR A 147 13.90 -18.94 -18.52
N GLN A 148 12.73 -18.58 -18.01
CA GLN A 148 12.38 -17.18 -17.63
C GLN A 148 12.69 -16.18 -18.76
N ASN A 149 12.45 -16.58 -20.01
CA ASN A 149 12.74 -15.77 -21.19
C ASN A 149 11.60 -14.77 -21.45
N ILE A 150 11.73 -13.57 -20.89
CA ILE A 150 10.72 -12.50 -20.97
C ILE A 150 10.45 -12.08 -22.43
N PRO A 151 11.45 -11.83 -23.31
CA PRO A 151 11.20 -11.52 -24.72
C PRO A 151 10.40 -12.58 -25.46
N LEU A 152 10.71 -13.87 -25.26
CA LEU A 152 9.98 -14.98 -25.83
C LEU A 152 8.53 -15.05 -25.31
N ALA A 153 8.34 -14.97 -24.00
CA ALA A 153 7.02 -14.97 -23.37
C ALA A 153 6.16 -13.80 -23.84
N SER A 154 6.74 -12.59 -23.98
CA SER A 154 6.04 -11.41 -24.48
C SER A 154 5.66 -11.53 -25.97
N ALA A 155 6.49 -12.16 -26.79
CA ALA A 155 6.17 -12.49 -28.19
C ALA A 155 5.01 -13.48 -28.26
N LEU A 156 5.10 -14.58 -27.50
CA LEU A 156 4.04 -15.59 -27.42
C LEU A 156 2.72 -15.01 -26.94
N LEU A 157 2.74 -14.14 -25.92
CA LEU A 157 1.54 -13.44 -25.44
C LEU A 157 0.83 -12.72 -26.58
N SER A 158 1.60 -12.00 -27.43
CA SER A 158 1.05 -11.26 -28.55
C SER A 158 0.49 -12.15 -29.66
N LEU A 159 1.06 -13.34 -29.87
CA LEU A 159 0.54 -14.32 -30.83
C LEU A 159 -0.73 -14.99 -30.28
N LEU A 160 -0.71 -15.41 -29.02
CA LEU A 160 -1.86 -16.03 -28.35
C LEU A 160 -3.06 -15.08 -28.30
N ASP A 161 -2.85 -13.79 -28.05
CA ASP A 161 -3.95 -12.80 -28.03
C ASP A 161 -4.65 -12.66 -29.38
N ARG A 162 -3.95 -12.89 -30.50
CA ARG A 162 -4.52 -12.84 -31.85
C ARG A 162 -5.27 -14.12 -32.23
N MET A 163 -5.01 -15.23 -31.52
CA MET A 163 -5.67 -16.51 -31.79
C MET A 163 -7.06 -16.57 -31.18
N PRO A 164 -8.04 -17.25 -31.83
CA PRO A 164 -9.32 -17.57 -31.19
C PRO A 164 -9.10 -18.39 -29.91
N SER A 165 -9.88 -18.14 -28.88
CA SER A 165 -9.69 -18.78 -27.56
C SER A 165 -9.70 -20.30 -27.59
N LYS A 166 -10.48 -20.91 -28.48
CA LYS A 166 -10.59 -22.37 -28.66
C LYS A 166 -9.32 -23.02 -29.25
N ASP A 167 -8.53 -22.24 -29.97
CA ASP A 167 -7.33 -22.72 -30.68
C ASP A 167 -6.04 -22.42 -29.90
N ARG A 168 -6.15 -21.73 -28.74
CA ARG A 168 -5.01 -21.39 -27.90
C ARG A 168 -4.51 -22.59 -27.13
N PRO A 169 -3.23 -22.98 -27.24
CA PRO A 169 -2.65 -24.09 -26.45
C PRO A 169 -2.49 -23.73 -24.96
N VAL A 170 -2.37 -22.45 -24.66
CA VAL A 170 -2.27 -21.91 -23.29
C VAL A 170 -2.94 -20.54 -23.24
N GLY A 171 -3.55 -20.20 -22.11
CA GLY A 171 -4.17 -18.90 -21.91
C GLY A 171 -3.12 -17.79 -21.74
N PRO A 172 -3.32 -16.59 -22.34
CA PRO A 172 -2.42 -15.45 -22.13
C PRO A 172 -2.20 -15.09 -20.66
N ALA A 173 -3.25 -15.14 -19.85
CA ALA A 173 -3.18 -14.91 -18.40
C ALA A 173 -2.41 -16.01 -17.67
N GLU A 174 -2.57 -17.27 -18.10
CA GLU A 174 -1.88 -18.42 -17.54
C GLU A 174 -0.38 -18.36 -17.83
N LEU A 175 0.02 -18.06 -19.07
CA LEU A 175 1.42 -17.84 -19.42
C LEU A 175 2.04 -16.72 -18.58
N ALA A 176 1.36 -15.58 -18.48
CA ALA A 176 1.88 -14.45 -17.73
C ALA A 176 1.98 -14.72 -16.22
N ALA A 177 1.04 -15.50 -15.64
CA ALA A 177 1.09 -15.93 -14.25
C ALA A 177 2.25 -16.89 -14.00
N ALA A 178 2.47 -17.86 -14.92
CA ALA A 178 3.56 -18.82 -14.82
C ALA A 178 4.95 -18.17 -14.90
N MET A 179 5.07 -17.02 -15.55
CA MET A 179 6.32 -16.25 -15.63
C MET A 179 6.74 -15.64 -14.29
N LYS A 180 5.87 -15.59 -13.27
CA LYS A 180 6.17 -15.04 -11.92
C LYS A 180 6.98 -13.75 -11.98
N LEU A 181 6.47 -12.74 -12.70
CA LEU A 181 7.18 -11.49 -12.96
C LEU A 181 7.45 -10.75 -11.65
N ASP A 182 8.71 -10.67 -11.24
CA ASP A 182 9.14 -10.04 -9.98
C ASP A 182 8.67 -8.59 -9.87
N ASP A 183 8.77 -7.83 -10.95
CA ASP A 183 8.32 -6.44 -10.98
C ASP A 183 6.82 -6.30 -10.71
N TYR A 184 6.01 -7.22 -11.25
CA TYR A 184 4.57 -7.26 -10.96
C TYR A 184 4.30 -7.57 -9.49
N LEU A 185 4.95 -8.59 -8.95
CA LEU A 185 4.77 -9.02 -7.56
C LEU A 185 5.17 -7.92 -6.60
N LYS A 186 6.37 -7.36 -6.74
CA LYS A 186 6.87 -6.25 -5.92
C LYS A 186 5.95 -5.03 -5.94
N VAL A 187 5.47 -4.64 -7.13
CA VAL A 187 4.57 -3.48 -7.24
C VAL A 187 3.23 -3.73 -6.57
N GLN A 188 2.67 -4.96 -6.69
CA GLN A 188 1.44 -5.31 -5.98
C GLN A 188 1.61 -5.22 -4.44
N GLU A 189 2.75 -5.66 -3.92
CA GLU A 189 3.08 -5.54 -2.50
C GLU A 189 3.20 -4.07 -2.07
N TYR A 190 3.90 -3.25 -2.82
CA TYR A 190 4.04 -1.82 -2.52
C TYR A 190 2.70 -1.07 -2.54
N ILE A 191 1.81 -1.40 -3.48
CA ILE A 191 0.47 -0.81 -3.53
C ILE A 191 -0.35 -1.24 -2.31
N LYS A 192 -0.33 -2.52 -1.94
CA LYS A 192 -1.00 -3.03 -0.74
C LYS A 192 -0.46 -2.37 0.53
N LEU A 193 0.86 -2.25 0.65
CA LEU A 193 1.52 -1.58 1.76
C LEU A 193 1.08 -0.12 1.87
N GLY A 194 1.10 0.61 0.75
CA GLY A 194 0.67 2.01 0.71
C GLY A 194 -0.78 2.20 1.17
N ASP A 195 -1.69 1.32 0.73
CA ASP A 195 -3.08 1.34 1.18
C ASP A 195 -3.20 1.09 2.69
N ALA A 196 -2.49 0.08 3.19
CA ALA A 196 -2.51 -0.25 4.62
C ALA A 196 -1.97 0.91 5.47
N ARG A 197 -0.88 1.56 5.05
CA ARG A 197 -0.28 2.69 5.78
C ARG A 197 -1.19 3.92 5.79
N LEU A 198 -1.83 4.26 4.67
CA LEU A 198 -2.82 5.35 4.66
C LEU A 198 -4.02 5.04 5.56
N GLN A 199 -4.55 3.82 5.49
CA GLN A 199 -5.65 3.40 6.37
C GLN A 199 -5.24 3.45 7.85
N GLY A 200 -4.00 3.04 8.18
CA GLY A 200 -3.44 3.15 9.51
C GLY A 200 -3.44 4.61 10.03
N ILE A 201 -2.96 5.56 9.22
CA ILE A 201 -2.96 6.99 9.55
C ILE A 201 -4.40 7.48 9.79
N LEU A 202 -5.33 7.17 8.89
CA LEU A 202 -6.74 7.61 8.99
C LEU A 202 -7.41 7.08 10.27
N VAL A 203 -7.21 5.79 10.59
CA VAL A 203 -7.79 5.18 11.79
C VAL A 203 -7.18 5.78 13.05
N ALA A 204 -5.87 5.97 13.08
CA ALA A 204 -5.16 6.54 14.22
C ALA A 204 -5.63 7.98 14.52
N ILE A 205 -5.70 8.84 13.50
CA ILE A 205 -6.20 10.22 13.64
C ILE A 205 -7.69 10.23 14.05
N ARG A 206 -8.52 9.37 13.45
CA ARG A 206 -9.93 9.27 13.83
C ARG A 206 -10.12 8.85 15.26
N SER A 207 -9.38 7.84 15.74
CA SER A 207 -9.43 7.35 17.11
C SER A 207 -9.02 8.44 18.09
N TRP A 208 -7.96 9.19 17.80
CA TRP A 208 -7.51 10.34 18.56
C TRP A 208 -8.61 11.40 18.67
N ASN A 209 -9.20 11.82 17.55
CA ASN A 209 -10.24 12.84 17.50
C ASN A 209 -11.49 12.42 18.29
N GLN A 210 -11.88 11.15 18.23
CA GLN A 210 -13.03 10.61 18.95
C GLN A 210 -12.76 10.40 20.45
N GLY A 211 -11.51 10.48 20.89
CA GLY A 211 -11.15 10.19 22.28
C GLY A 211 -11.38 8.72 22.67
N LYS A 212 -11.54 7.85 21.68
CA LYS A 212 -11.69 6.41 21.86
C LYS A 212 -10.33 5.77 21.65
N SER A 213 -9.54 5.62 22.68
CA SER A 213 -8.48 4.62 22.68
C SER A 213 -9.15 3.25 22.76
N ASN A 214 -9.61 2.73 21.62
CA ASN A 214 -10.11 1.37 21.60
C ASN A 214 -8.90 0.44 21.39
N PRO A 215 -8.45 -0.28 22.46
CA PRO A 215 -7.30 -1.18 22.34
C PRO A 215 -7.52 -2.26 21.27
N LEU A 216 -8.77 -2.64 20.98
CA LEU A 216 -9.12 -3.58 19.93
C LEU A 216 -8.77 -3.04 18.52
N ASN A 217 -8.98 -1.75 18.24
CA ASN A 217 -8.59 -1.16 16.97
C ASN A 217 -7.07 -1.09 16.79
N THR A 218 -6.34 -0.84 17.89
CA THR A 218 -4.87 -0.83 17.88
C THR A 218 -4.32 -2.24 17.66
N VAL A 219 -4.92 -3.24 18.30
CA VAL A 219 -4.54 -4.66 18.12
C VAL A 219 -4.89 -5.16 16.72
N GLN A 220 -6.07 -4.81 16.17
CA GLN A 220 -6.43 -5.17 14.80
C GLN A 220 -5.53 -4.52 13.75
N LEU A 221 -5.09 -3.27 13.98
CA LEU A 221 -4.11 -2.60 13.12
C LEU A 221 -2.74 -3.29 13.21
N ALA A 222 -2.27 -3.57 14.42
CA ALA A 222 -0.99 -4.27 14.63
C ALA A 222 -1.00 -5.69 14.03
N LEU A 223 -2.12 -6.42 14.14
CA LEU A 223 -2.27 -7.74 13.53
C LEU A 223 -2.32 -7.68 12.00
N ARG A 224 -2.97 -6.66 11.42
CA ARG A 224 -2.96 -6.44 9.97
C ARG A 224 -1.57 -6.04 9.47
N GLU A 225 -0.86 -5.19 10.21
CA GLU A 225 0.53 -4.83 9.91
C GLU A 225 1.45 -6.05 9.99
N GLN A 226 1.34 -6.87 11.03
CA GLN A 226 2.10 -8.12 11.15
C GLN A 226 1.74 -9.15 10.06
N ALA A 227 0.48 -9.22 9.62
CA ALA A 227 0.09 -10.09 8.51
C ALA A 227 0.72 -9.61 7.19
N ILE A 228 0.70 -8.29 6.92
CA ILE A 228 1.34 -7.71 5.74
C ILE A 228 2.86 -7.90 5.79
N ASP A 229 3.48 -7.66 6.96
CA ASP A 229 4.93 -7.84 7.13
C ASP A 229 5.33 -9.32 7.01
N ARG A 230 4.49 -10.27 7.45
CA ARG A 230 4.71 -11.72 7.23
C ARG A 230 4.58 -12.12 5.76
N ASP A 231 3.57 -11.58 5.06
CA ASP A 231 3.40 -11.83 3.63
C ASP A 231 4.57 -11.24 2.82
N LEU A 232 5.18 -10.14 3.30
CA LEU A 232 6.35 -9.51 2.69
C LEU A 232 7.66 -10.28 2.97
N ILE A 233 7.80 -10.86 4.17
CA ILE A 233 9.01 -11.58 4.60
C ILE A 233 8.94 -13.07 4.22
N GLY A 234 7.74 -13.67 4.24
CA GLY A 234 7.53 -15.12 4.00
C GLY A 234 7.46 -15.53 2.53
N GLY A 235 7.48 -14.59 1.58
CA GLY A 235 7.47 -14.86 0.13
C GLY A 235 8.85 -15.20 -0.46
N GLY A 236 9.87 -15.38 0.36
CA GLY A 236 11.26 -15.60 -0.07
C GLY A 236 11.82 -17.03 0.11
N ASP A 237 11.08 -17.94 0.76
CA ASP A 237 11.57 -19.32 1.01
C ASP A 237 10.43 -20.33 0.78
N GLU A 238 10.17 -20.66 -0.51
CA GLU A 238 9.69 -21.98 -0.96
C GLU A 238 9.96 -22.14 -2.47
#